data_d9d5467634e85f73f06e031e4ccbc956
#
_entry.id   d9d5467634e85f73f06e031e4ccbc956
#
_cell.length_a   1.000
_cell.length_b   1.000
_cell.length_c   1.000
_cell.angle_alpha   90.00
_cell.angle_beta   90.00
_cell.angle_gamma   90.00
#
_symmetry.space_group_name_H-M   'P 1'
#
loop_
_entity.id
_entity.type
_entity.pdbx_description
1 polymer ?
#
loop_
_entity_poly.entity_id
_entity_poly.type
_entity_poly.pdbx_seq_one_letter_code
_entity_poly.pdbx_strand_id
1 'polypeptide(L)'
;MSRSLDVVRLRAGLSTPWLGAVLALALAIGAGLLLAELLMSPPAGDLRSLAAYLTLSGAGTMGMGWLALRVADSVVGLKIQTKAFLSATIGTGVALLNVFIVAQLMFVSTSHDLKLLVALLVFSAVVTIFFSLWVASTVAGRITRVAGAIRALAGGQYRDRIDVGGGDEVAHLADDVNILARRLQAGEEQRLALEQERRELTAAFSHDLRTPLASVRAMVEALDDEVVVDPTEVRRYYATIRREIERLNRMIDDLFELAQIDAGALRLERQPVALQEIAAEVVDAMQAQARLRGVSLCLEMNGEPPELSLDGSRIERAVANLVRNAVEHTPQQGHVEVTVRAEDGWVRLSVVDDGEGIEAHDLPHIWKRFYRAEKSRNREPGNADGAGLGLAIVRGIVEAHGGAVDVRSTLGHGTTFTVSLPTSRP
;
A
#
# COMPACT_ATOMS: atom_id res chain seq x y z
N MET A 1 2.26 7.52 -31.89
CA MET A 1 1.11 7.70 -30.95
C MET A 1 1.15 9.11 -30.29
N SER A 2 1.54 10.16 -31.02
CA SER A 2 1.70 11.53 -30.47
C SER A 2 0.86 12.62 -31.16
N ARG A 3 -0.07 12.26 -32.05
CA ARG A 3 -0.93 13.22 -32.79
C ARG A 3 -2.36 13.34 -32.24
N SER A 4 -2.79 12.51 -31.29
CA SER A 4 -4.14 12.56 -30.71
C SER A 4 -4.28 13.47 -29.46
N LEU A 5 -3.17 13.90 -28.89
CA LEU A 5 -3.18 14.78 -27.68
C LEU A 5 -3.33 16.27 -27.99
N ASP A 6 -2.97 16.70 -29.22
CA ASP A 6 -3.06 18.11 -29.60
C ASP A 6 -4.47 18.57 -30.00
N VAL A 7 -5.34 17.66 -30.46
CA VAL A 7 -6.73 17.99 -30.83
C VAL A 7 -7.63 18.21 -29.60
N VAL A 8 -7.30 17.59 -28.45
CA VAL A 8 -8.05 17.76 -27.20
C VAL A 8 -7.69 19.08 -26.52
N ARG A 9 -6.44 19.56 -26.66
CA ARG A 9 -6.02 20.86 -26.10
C ARG A 9 -6.59 22.07 -26.86
N LEU A 10 -6.87 21.95 -28.15
CA LEU A 10 -7.47 23.03 -28.94
C LEU A 10 -8.97 23.24 -28.67
N ARG A 11 -9.70 22.24 -28.15
CA ARG A 11 -11.11 22.40 -27.74
C ARG A 11 -11.28 22.99 -26.33
N ALA A 12 -10.28 22.96 -25.48
CA ALA A 12 -10.32 23.56 -24.15
C ALA A 12 -10.00 25.07 -24.15
N GLY A 13 -9.54 25.64 -25.25
CA GLY A 13 -9.14 27.06 -25.36
C GLY A 13 -10.25 28.03 -25.75
N LEU A 14 -11.47 27.58 -26.09
CA LEU A 14 -12.57 28.44 -26.61
C LEU A 14 -13.77 28.59 -25.68
N SER A 15 -13.73 28.07 -24.48
CA SER A 15 -14.76 28.33 -23.45
C SER A 15 -14.23 29.23 -22.32
N THR A 16 -13.79 30.43 -22.64
CA THR A 16 -13.70 31.45 -21.59
C THR A 16 -15.13 31.79 -21.20
N PRO A 17 -15.54 31.63 -19.91
CA PRO A 17 -16.91 31.90 -19.45
C PRO A 17 -17.37 33.33 -19.78
N TRP A 18 -16.44 34.23 -20.04
CA TRP A 18 -16.65 35.58 -20.46
C TRP A 18 -17.22 35.75 -21.89
N LEU A 19 -16.79 34.91 -22.84
CA LEU A 19 -17.30 34.97 -24.23
C LEU A 19 -18.78 34.56 -24.28
N GLY A 20 -19.16 33.53 -23.53
CA GLY A 20 -20.56 33.11 -23.40
C GLY A 20 -21.43 34.19 -22.71
N ALA A 21 -20.86 34.79 -21.67
CA ALA A 21 -21.54 35.86 -20.93
C ALA A 21 -21.77 37.12 -21.79
N VAL A 22 -20.76 37.56 -22.55
CA VAL A 22 -20.86 38.71 -23.46
C VAL A 22 -21.84 38.41 -24.59
N LEU A 23 -21.81 37.20 -25.15
CA LEU A 23 -22.75 36.78 -26.20
C LEU A 23 -24.21 36.78 -25.68
N ALA A 24 -24.45 36.25 -24.49
CA ALA A 24 -25.76 36.21 -23.87
C ALA A 24 -26.29 37.63 -23.58
N LEU A 25 -25.42 38.54 -23.09
CA LEU A 25 -25.78 39.95 -22.90
C LEU A 25 -26.12 40.64 -24.23
N ALA A 26 -25.33 40.42 -25.28
CA ALA A 26 -25.61 40.98 -26.61
C ALA A 26 -26.94 40.46 -27.18
N LEU A 27 -27.23 39.16 -27.01
CA LEU A 27 -28.52 38.56 -27.41
C LEU A 27 -29.70 39.12 -26.59
N ALA A 28 -29.53 39.33 -25.28
CA ALA A 28 -30.56 39.89 -24.41
C ALA A 28 -30.85 41.35 -24.79
N ILE A 29 -29.83 42.15 -25.07
CA ILE A 29 -29.97 43.57 -25.53
C ILE A 29 -30.67 43.58 -26.91
N GLY A 30 -30.22 42.75 -27.85
CA GLY A 30 -30.84 42.66 -29.19
C GLY A 30 -32.30 42.24 -29.13
N ALA A 31 -32.66 41.24 -28.32
CA ALA A 31 -34.05 40.83 -28.08
C ALA A 31 -34.89 41.95 -27.44
N GLY A 32 -34.36 42.67 -26.46
CA GLY A 32 -35.02 43.78 -25.80
C GLY A 32 -35.28 44.96 -26.75
N LEU A 33 -34.33 45.31 -27.61
CA LEU A 33 -34.47 46.37 -28.61
C LEU A 33 -35.47 45.96 -29.70
N LEU A 34 -35.41 44.76 -30.21
CA LEU A 34 -36.33 44.22 -31.22
C LEU A 34 -37.77 44.19 -30.69
N LEU A 35 -37.96 43.79 -29.43
CA LEU A 35 -39.27 43.79 -28.79
C LEU A 35 -39.82 45.23 -28.60
N ALA A 36 -38.98 46.18 -28.21
CA ALA A 36 -39.34 47.59 -28.08
C ALA A 36 -39.74 48.19 -29.44
N GLU A 37 -39.02 47.88 -30.51
CA GLU A 37 -39.32 48.35 -31.86
C GLU A 37 -40.66 47.76 -32.36
N LEU A 38 -40.90 46.45 -32.13
CA LEU A 38 -42.09 45.76 -32.57
C LEU A 38 -43.35 46.22 -31.81
N LEU A 39 -43.25 46.54 -30.53
CA LEU A 39 -44.38 46.92 -29.67
C LEU A 39 -44.69 48.41 -29.68
N MET A 40 -43.68 49.29 -29.92
CA MET A 40 -43.80 50.69 -29.65
C MET A 40 -43.45 51.61 -30.84
N SER A 41 -42.70 51.13 -31.82
CA SER A 41 -42.17 51.92 -32.95
C SER A 41 -41.57 53.26 -32.47
N PRO A 42 -40.63 53.26 -31.51
CA PRO A 42 -40.15 54.49 -30.89
C PRO A 42 -39.30 55.34 -31.84
N PRO A 43 -39.16 56.62 -31.65
CA PRO A 43 -38.23 57.51 -32.39
C PRO A 43 -36.78 56.95 -32.24
N ALA A 44 -35.95 57.12 -33.25
CA ALA A 44 -34.58 56.59 -33.26
C ALA A 44 -33.70 57.11 -32.09
N GLY A 45 -34.02 58.22 -31.48
CA GLY A 45 -33.39 58.79 -30.29
C GLY A 45 -33.67 57.97 -29.05
N ASP A 46 -34.91 57.54 -28.86
CA ASP A 46 -35.33 56.74 -27.69
C ASP A 46 -34.78 55.34 -27.74
N LEU A 47 -34.67 54.75 -28.94
CA LEU A 47 -34.06 53.43 -29.15
C LEU A 47 -32.56 53.40 -28.76
N ARG A 48 -31.84 54.52 -29.08
CA ARG A 48 -30.42 54.64 -28.67
C ARG A 48 -30.27 54.79 -27.16
N SER A 49 -31.15 55.56 -26.53
CA SER A 49 -31.18 55.74 -25.09
C SER A 49 -31.47 54.42 -24.38
N LEU A 50 -32.46 53.64 -24.87
CA LEU A 50 -32.78 52.31 -24.37
C LEU A 50 -31.60 51.34 -24.51
N ALA A 51 -30.93 51.33 -25.68
CA ALA A 51 -29.75 50.52 -25.90
C ALA A 51 -28.62 50.84 -24.91
N ALA A 52 -28.37 52.13 -24.65
CA ALA A 52 -27.38 52.56 -23.68
C ALA A 52 -27.74 52.13 -22.24
N TYR A 53 -29.00 52.27 -21.84
CA TYR A 53 -29.46 51.82 -20.51
C TYR A 53 -29.38 50.31 -20.35
N LEU A 54 -29.80 49.50 -21.33
CA LEU A 54 -29.70 48.02 -21.29
C LEU A 54 -28.24 47.57 -21.24
N THR A 55 -27.37 48.24 -21.98
CA THR A 55 -25.93 47.90 -21.97
C THR A 55 -25.29 48.24 -20.63
N LEU A 56 -25.53 49.41 -20.08
CA LEU A 56 -24.98 49.85 -18.79
C LEU A 56 -25.49 48.97 -17.65
N SER A 57 -26.79 48.71 -17.64
CA SER A 57 -27.47 47.86 -16.65
C SER A 57 -27.02 46.42 -16.71
N GLY A 58 -26.94 45.85 -17.92
CA GLY A 58 -26.48 44.47 -18.14
C GLY A 58 -25.00 44.27 -17.75
N ALA A 59 -24.14 45.21 -18.15
CA ALA A 59 -22.73 45.19 -17.74
C ALA A 59 -22.56 45.34 -16.22
N GLY A 60 -23.32 46.23 -15.58
CA GLY A 60 -23.34 46.41 -14.13
C GLY A 60 -23.80 45.13 -13.40
N THR A 61 -24.87 44.52 -13.90
CA THR A 61 -25.38 43.21 -13.38
C THR A 61 -24.37 42.10 -13.48
N MET A 62 -23.71 41.96 -14.62
CA MET A 62 -22.65 40.97 -14.82
C MET A 62 -21.44 41.25 -13.94
N GLY A 63 -21.01 42.50 -13.81
CA GLY A 63 -19.90 42.88 -12.94
C GLY A 63 -20.18 42.58 -11.46
N MET A 64 -21.39 42.95 -10.98
CA MET A 64 -21.81 42.65 -9.61
C MET A 64 -21.98 41.14 -9.38
N GLY A 65 -22.57 40.40 -10.32
CA GLY A 65 -22.69 38.94 -10.23
C GLY A 65 -21.32 38.25 -10.16
N TRP A 66 -20.37 38.67 -11.00
CA TRP A 66 -18.99 38.18 -10.96
C TRP A 66 -18.27 38.48 -9.64
N LEU A 67 -18.41 39.72 -9.16
CA LEU A 67 -17.82 40.14 -7.88
C LEU A 67 -18.40 39.33 -6.71
N ALA A 68 -19.70 39.11 -6.70
CA ALA A 68 -20.42 38.36 -5.69
C ALA A 68 -19.97 36.88 -5.67
N LEU A 69 -19.79 36.24 -6.84
CA LEU A 69 -19.26 34.90 -6.94
C LEU A 69 -17.81 34.83 -6.47
N ARG A 70 -16.98 35.79 -6.84
CA ARG A 70 -15.58 35.86 -6.41
C ARG A 70 -15.46 36.06 -4.90
N VAL A 71 -16.33 36.88 -4.31
CA VAL A 71 -16.41 37.02 -2.85
C VAL A 71 -16.92 35.73 -2.19
N ALA A 72 -17.94 35.09 -2.73
CA ALA A 72 -18.46 33.82 -2.23
C ALA A 72 -17.44 32.68 -2.34
N ASP A 73 -16.61 32.69 -3.38
CA ASP A 73 -15.50 31.70 -3.53
C ASP A 73 -14.29 32.03 -2.62
N SER A 74 -14.04 33.31 -2.34
CA SER A 74 -12.95 33.72 -1.44
C SER A 74 -13.26 33.47 0.04
N VAL A 75 -14.54 33.37 0.41
CA VAL A 75 -14.95 32.95 1.77
C VAL A 75 -14.81 31.42 1.88
N VAL A 76 -13.68 31.01 2.36
CA VAL A 76 -13.36 29.60 2.63
C VAL A 76 -14.36 29.03 3.65
N GLY A 77 -15.06 27.93 3.30
CA GLY A 77 -15.91 27.20 4.23
C GLY A 77 -17.44 27.39 4.09
N LEU A 78 -17.92 28.12 3.10
CA LEU A 78 -19.38 28.19 2.85
C LEU A 78 -19.88 26.85 2.22
N LYS A 79 -20.93 26.29 2.83
CA LYS A 79 -21.61 25.08 2.30
C LYS A 79 -22.18 25.34 0.90
N ILE A 80 -22.24 24.32 0.07
CA ILE A 80 -22.82 24.41 -1.30
C ILE A 80 -24.21 24.99 -1.28
N GLN A 81 -25.04 24.62 -0.31
CA GLN A 81 -26.39 25.17 -0.12
C GLN A 81 -26.37 26.70 0.10
N THR A 82 -25.44 27.17 0.95
CA THR A 82 -25.28 28.59 1.24
C THR A 82 -24.77 29.33 0.02
N LYS A 83 -23.83 28.78 -0.75
CA LYS A 83 -23.34 29.37 -2.01
C LYS A 83 -24.44 29.43 -3.06
N ALA A 84 -25.20 28.34 -3.23
CA ALA A 84 -26.34 28.33 -4.17
C ALA A 84 -27.44 29.30 -3.77
N PHE A 85 -27.80 29.37 -2.48
CA PHE A 85 -28.78 30.31 -1.96
C PHE A 85 -28.32 31.77 -2.12
N LEU A 86 -27.07 32.05 -1.77
CA LEU A 86 -26.49 33.40 -1.91
C LEU A 86 -26.45 33.84 -3.39
N SER A 87 -26.06 32.95 -4.28
CA SER A 87 -26.05 33.18 -5.73
C SER A 87 -27.46 33.47 -6.28
N ALA A 88 -28.44 32.65 -5.91
CA ALA A 88 -29.82 32.85 -6.31
C ALA A 88 -30.39 34.16 -5.75
N THR A 89 -30.13 34.48 -4.47
CA THR A 89 -30.59 35.69 -3.80
C THR A 89 -29.95 36.94 -4.42
N ILE A 90 -28.67 36.95 -4.69
CA ILE A 90 -27.97 38.05 -5.36
C ILE A 90 -28.51 38.22 -6.78
N GLY A 91 -28.66 37.13 -7.54
CA GLY A 91 -29.24 37.18 -8.90
C GLY A 91 -30.63 37.80 -8.90
N THR A 92 -31.51 37.38 -7.98
CA THR A 92 -32.85 37.95 -7.82
C THR A 92 -32.81 39.40 -7.36
N GLY A 93 -31.95 39.77 -6.40
CA GLY A 93 -31.77 41.12 -5.92
C GLY A 93 -31.29 42.08 -7.01
N VAL A 94 -30.36 41.66 -7.83
CA VAL A 94 -29.85 42.43 -8.98
C VAL A 94 -30.93 42.56 -10.05
N ALA A 95 -31.72 41.53 -10.32
CA ALA A 95 -32.85 41.62 -11.25
C ALA A 95 -33.91 42.62 -10.76
N LEU A 96 -34.28 42.59 -9.48
CA LEU A 96 -35.21 43.50 -8.86
C LEU A 96 -34.69 44.97 -8.87
N LEU A 97 -33.40 45.16 -8.56
CA LEU A 97 -32.73 46.43 -8.61
C LEU A 97 -32.76 47.02 -10.04
N ASN A 98 -32.51 46.17 -11.03
CA ASN A 98 -32.59 46.54 -12.44
C ASN A 98 -33.99 47.01 -12.83
N VAL A 99 -35.02 46.23 -12.44
CA VAL A 99 -36.42 46.60 -12.66
C VAL A 99 -36.73 47.95 -11.98
N PHE A 100 -36.28 48.14 -10.73
CA PHE A 100 -36.50 49.39 -9.98
C PHE A 100 -35.84 50.61 -10.63
N ILE A 101 -34.57 50.51 -11.02
CA ILE A 101 -33.81 51.59 -11.66
C ILE A 101 -34.50 52.02 -12.96
N VAL A 102 -34.89 51.06 -13.78
CA VAL A 102 -35.56 51.40 -15.05
C VAL A 102 -36.96 51.95 -14.83
N ALA A 103 -37.72 51.44 -13.85
CA ALA A 103 -39.01 52.01 -13.47
C ALA A 103 -38.88 53.42 -13.01
N GLN A 104 -37.85 53.80 -12.25
CA GLN A 104 -37.59 55.20 -11.84
C GLN A 104 -37.19 56.12 -13.00
N LEU A 105 -36.53 55.62 -14.03
CA LEU A 105 -36.14 56.41 -15.22
C LEU A 105 -37.29 56.59 -16.22
N MET A 106 -38.39 55.88 -16.01
CA MET A 106 -39.53 55.79 -16.96
C MET A 106 -40.74 56.67 -16.59
N PHE A 107 -40.61 57.76 -15.87
CA PHE A 107 -41.74 58.60 -15.53
C PHE A 107 -42.29 59.41 -16.76
N VAL A 108 -42.81 58.70 -17.77
CA VAL A 108 -43.59 59.36 -18.84
C VAL A 108 -44.68 58.43 -19.39
N SER A 109 -45.94 58.67 -19.08
CA SER A 109 -47.25 58.19 -19.58
C SER A 109 -47.59 56.71 -19.52
N THR A 110 -48.78 56.39 -18.96
CA THR A 110 -49.26 55.05 -18.57
C THR A 110 -49.36 53.97 -19.68
N SER A 111 -49.50 54.34 -20.94
CA SER A 111 -49.58 53.33 -22.06
C SER A 111 -48.20 52.92 -22.61
N HIS A 112 -47.17 53.76 -22.36
CA HIS A 112 -45.79 53.49 -22.76
C HIS A 112 -45.10 52.58 -21.75
N ASP A 113 -45.39 52.78 -20.48
CA ASP A 113 -44.71 52.15 -19.33
C ASP A 113 -44.91 50.65 -19.28
N LEU A 114 -46.12 50.15 -19.63
CA LEU A 114 -46.40 48.70 -19.64
C LEU A 114 -45.55 47.96 -20.67
N LYS A 115 -45.34 48.51 -21.85
CA LYS A 115 -44.57 47.87 -22.93
C LYS A 115 -43.07 47.82 -22.60
N LEU A 116 -42.53 48.87 -22.00
CA LEU A 116 -41.16 48.89 -21.53
C LEU A 116 -40.93 47.98 -20.34
N LEU A 117 -41.90 47.85 -19.43
CA LEU A 117 -41.87 46.89 -18.34
C LEU A 117 -41.79 45.45 -18.89
N VAL A 118 -42.55 45.10 -19.92
CA VAL A 118 -42.49 43.80 -20.56
C VAL A 118 -41.13 43.56 -21.20
N ALA A 119 -40.57 44.53 -21.93
CA ALA A 119 -39.23 44.41 -22.52
C ALA A 119 -38.15 44.18 -21.45
N LEU A 120 -38.23 44.88 -20.30
CA LEU A 120 -37.32 44.72 -19.19
C LEU A 120 -37.45 43.37 -18.49
N LEU A 121 -38.69 42.87 -18.29
CA LEU A 121 -38.93 41.55 -17.73
C LEU A 121 -38.32 40.46 -18.60
N VAL A 122 -38.46 40.56 -19.92
CA VAL A 122 -37.84 39.60 -20.86
C VAL A 122 -36.30 39.65 -20.74
N PHE A 123 -35.71 40.87 -20.73
CA PHE A 123 -34.28 41.04 -20.55
C PHE A 123 -33.80 40.44 -19.23
N SER A 124 -34.46 40.75 -18.12
CA SER A 124 -34.14 40.25 -16.80
C SER A 124 -34.25 38.72 -16.73
N ALA A 125 -35.29 38.15 -17.36
CA ALA A 125 -35.46 36.69 -17.43
C ALA A 125 -34.33 36.01 -18.18
N VAL A 126 -33.91 36.55 -19.33
CA VAL A 126 -32.78 35.97 -20.11
C VAL A 126 -31.48 36.01 -19.30
N VAL A 127 -31.17 37.14 -18.66
CA VAL A 127 -29.97 37.27 -17.83
C VAL A 127 -29.99 36.30 -16.64
N THR A 128 -31.14 36.16 -15.98
CA THR A 128 -31.31 35.28 -14.83
C THR A 128 -31.17 33.81 -15.23
N ILE A 129 -31.79 33.38 -16.35
CA ILE A 129 -31.68 32.03 -16.88
C ILE A 129 -30.21 31.70 -17.22
N PHE A 130 -29.54 32.62 -17.94
CA PHE A 130 -28.15 32.43 -18.30
C PHE A 130 -27.25 32.23 -17.06
N PHE A 131 -27.40 33.14 -16.08
CA PHE A 131 -26.61 33.10 -14.84
C PHE A 131 -26.87 31.80 -14.06
N SER A 132 -28.13 31.39 -13.96
CA SER A 132 -28.53 30.14 -13.31
C SER A 132 -27.92 28.92 -13.99
N LEU A 133 -27.96 28.86 -15.32
CA LEU A 133 -27.33 27.78 -16.09
C LEU A 133 -25.82 27.75 -15.95
N TRP A 134 -25.18 28.92 -15.90
CA TRP A 134 -23.74 29.03 -15.72
C TRP A 134 -23.28 28.48 -14.33
N VAL A 135 -23.97 28.89 -13.26
CA VAL A 135 -23.71 28.36 -11.91
C VAL A 135 -23.97 26.87 -11.85
N ALA A 136 -25.09 26.40 -12.40
CA ALA A 136 -25.44 25.02 -12.43
C ALA A 136 -24.39 24.17 -13.18
N SER A 137 -23.89 24.64 -14.32
CA SER A 137 -22.86 23.95 -15.10
C SER A 137 -21.52 23.85 -14.35
N THR A 138 -21.16 24.89 -13.59
CA THR A 138 -19.92 24.92 -12.80
C THR A 138 -19.96 23.86 -11.69
N VAL A 139 -21.07 23.79 -10.95
CA VAL A 139 -21.25 22.79 -9.88
C VAL A 139 -21.35 21.37 -10.46
N ALA A 140 -22.16 21.19 -11.52
CA ALA A 140 -22.30 19.90 -12.17
C ALA A 140 -20.98 19.37 -12.74
N GLY A 141 -20.16 20.24 -13.33
CA GLY A 141 -18.83 19.88 -13.84
C GLY A 141 -17.88 19.35 -12.76
N ARG A 142 -17.93 19.94 -11.55
CA ARG A 142 -17.12 19.49 -10.40
C ARG A 142 -17.58 18.12 -9.90
N ILE A 143 -18.88 17.93 -9.74
CA ILE A 143 -19.47 16.63 -9.33
C ILE A 143 -19.15 15.53 -10.36
N THR A 144 -19.26 15.86 -11.65
CA THR A 144 -18.97 14.89 -12.73
C THR A 144 -17.50 14.44 -12.71
N ARG A 145 -16.57 15.33 -12.39
CA ARG A 145 -15.14 14.98 -12.21
C ARG A 145 -14.94 13.99 -11.06
N VAL A 146 -15.53 14.25 -9.91
CA VAL A 146 -15.47 13.35 -8.76
C VAL A 146 -16.09 11.99 -9.11
N ALA A 147 -17.28 11.98 -9.74
CA ALA A 147 -17.94 10.75 -10.17
C ALA A 147 -17.11 9.97 -11.23
N GLY A 148 -16.42 10.68 -12.10
CA GLY A 148 -15.50 10.08 -13.07
C GLY A 148 -14.32 9.38 -12.39
N ALA A 149 -13.71 10.01 -11.40
CA ALA A 149 -12.61 9.44 -10.65
C ALA A 149 -13.04 8.22 -9.81
N ILE A 150 -14.23 8.27 -9.19
CA ILE A 150 -14.76 7.09 -8.46
C ILE A 150 -14.91 5.90 -9.43
N ARG A 151 -15.38 6.12 -10.67
CA ARG A 151 -15.47 5.07 -11.69
C ARG A 151 -14.09 4.57 -12.12
N ALA A 152 -13.11 5.45 -12.25
CA ALA A 152 -11.73 5.07 -12.54
C ALA A 152 -11.13 4.20 -11.41
N LEU A 153 -11.38 4.59 -10.14
CA LEU A 153 -11.00 3.78 -8.97
C LEU A 153 -11.65 2.39 -8.98
N ALA A 154 -12.94 2.31 -9.30
CA ALA A 154 -13.65 1.04 -9.45
C ALA A 154 -13.08 0.17 -10.58
N GLY A 155 -12.47 0.79 -11.59
CA GLY A 155 -11.74 0.13 -12.68
C GLY A 155 -10.27 -0.21 -12.38
N GLY A 156 -9.80 0.02 -11.13
CA GLY A 156 -8.42 -0.29 -10.74
C GLY A 156 -7.39 0.80 -11.03
N GLN A 157 -7.82 2.00 -11.43
CA GLN A 157 -6.92 3.13 -11.70
C GLN A 157 -6.73 3.96 -10.44
N TYR A 158 -5.80 3.56 -9.57
CA TYR A 158 -5.59 4.18 -8.26
C TYR A 158 -4.62 5.37 -8.26
N ARG A 159 -3.91 5.64 -9.37
CA ARG A 159 -2.85 6.67 -9.45
C ARG A 159 -3.36 8.07 -9.72
N ASP A 160 -4.49 8.19 -10.39
CA ASP A 160 -5.04 9.49 -10.75
C ASP A 160 -5.57 10.20 -9.51
N ARG A 161 -5.20 11.47 -9.37
CA ARG A 161 -5.67 12.33 -8.28
C ARG A 161 -6.64 13.35 -8.82
N ILE A 162 -7.68 13.61 -8.02
CA ILE A 162 -8.69 14.61 -8.33
C ILE A 162 -8.24 15.91 -7.71
N ASP A 163 -8.07 16.93 -8.53
CA ASP A 163 -7.95 18.30 -8.07
C ASP A 163 -9.27 19.03 -8.42
N VAL A 164 -10.06 19.30 -7.39
CA VAL A 164 -11.28 20.11 -7.47
C VAL A 164 -11.06 21.30 -6.57
N GLY A 165 -10.54 22.40 -7.15
CA GLY A 165 -10.29 23.63 -6.43
C GLY A 165 -11.53 24.10 -5.65
N GLY A 166 -11.33 24.71 -4.48
CA GLY A 166 -12.37 25.23 -3.59
C GLY A 166 -12.24 24.69 -2.17
N GLY A 167 -13.07 25.20 -1.24
CA GLY A 167 -13.11 24.75 0.17
C GLY A 167 -14.53 24.34 0.58
N ASP A 168 -15.30 23.79 -0.35
CA ASP A 168 -16.67 23.36 -0.13
C ASP A 168 -16.77 21.82 0.00
N GLU A 169 -17.97 21.32 0.18
CA GLU A 169 -18.25 19.90 0.38
C GLU A 169 -17.78 19.04 -0.81
N VAL A 170 -17.71 19.59 -2.04
CA VAL A 170 -17.21 18.85 -3.22
C VAL A 170 -15.68 18.72 -3.17
N ALA A 171 -14.98 19.74 -2.67
CA ALA A 171 -13.55 19.69 -2.46
C ALA A 171 -13.21 18.66 -1.36
N HIS A 172 -13.92 18.68 -0.23
CA HIS A 172 -13.75 17.69 0.83
C HIS A 172 -14.03 16.27 0.32
N LEU A 173 -15.10 16.07 -0.47
CA LEU A 173 -15.39 14.79 -1.09
C LEU A 173 -14.25 14.33 -2.03
N ALA A 174 -13.66 15.24 -2.79
CA ALA A 174 -12.52 14.94 -3.64
C ALA A 174 -11.29 14.50 -2.82
N ASP A 175 -11.04 15.16 -1.68
CA ASP A 175 -9.97 14.80 -0.75
C ASP A 175 -10.20 13.41 -0.14
N ASP A 176 -11.42 13.09 0.29
CA ASP A 176 -11.80 11.78 0.82
C ASP A 176 -11.60 10.68 -0.23
N VAL A 177 -11.99 10.95 -1.49
CA VAL A 177 -11.76 10.02 -2.60
C VAL A 177 -10.26 9.84 -2.87
N ASN A 178 -9.45 10.90 -2.77
CA ASN A 178 -7.99 10.81 -2.88
C ASN A 178 -7.36 10.00 -1.74
N ILE A 179 -7.90 10.09 -0.51
CA ILE A 179 -7.47 9.26 0.63
C ILE A 179 -7.80 7.81 0.37
N LEU A 180 -9.01 7.52 -0.09
CA LEU A 180 -9.44 6.16 -0.45
C LEU A 180 -8.56 5.57 -1.56
N ALA A 181 -8.25 6.36 -2.59
CA ALA A 181 -7.36 5.97 -3.69
C ALA A 181 -5.97 5.55 -3.19
N ARG A 182 -5.39 6.31 -2.25
CA ARG A 182 -4.10 5.97 -1.62
C ARG A 182 -4.16 4.66 -0.84
N ARG A 183 -5.23 4.44 -0.08
CA ARG A 183 -5.40 3.18 0.69
C ARG A 183 -5.56 1.97 -0.21
N LEU A 184 -6.36 2.10 -1.28
CA LEU A 184 -6.54 1.03 -2.25
C LEU A 184 -5.25 0.73 -3.01
N GLN A 185 -4.49 1.76 -3.41
CA GLN A 185 -3.20 1.60 -4.06
C GLN A 185 -2.22 0.86 -3.14
N ALA A 186 -2.08 1.29 -1.89
CA ALA A 186 -1.20 0.64 -0.92
C ALA A 186 -1.61 -0.83 -0.66
N GLY A 187 -2.92 -1.11 -0.55
CA GLY A 187 -3.42 -2.47 -0.39
C GLY A 187 -3.12 -3.36 -1.60
N GLU A 188 -3.27 -2.83 -2.81
CA GLU A 188 -2.95 -3.59 -4.04
C GLU A 188 -1.44 -3.84 -4.17
N GLU A 189 -0.60 -2.84 -3.88
CA GLU A 189 0.86 -3.00 -3.87
C GLU A 189 1.29 -4.07 -2.86
N GLN A 190 0.69 -4.06 -1.66
CA GLN A 190 0.96 -5.07 -0.63
C GLN A 190 0.49 -6.46 -1.08
N ARG A 191 -0.69 -6.58 -1.70
CA ARG A 191 -1.21 -7.84 -2.24
C ARG A 191 -0.28 -8.42 -3.31
N LEU A 192 0.17 -7.58 -4.25
CA LEU A 192 1.09 -7.99 -5.30
C LEU A 192 2.46 -8.43 -4.74
N ALA A 193 2.97 -7.72 -3.72
CA ALA A 193 4.21 -8.11 -3.05
C ALA A 193 4.09 -9.48 -2.37
N LEU A 194 2.98 -9.74 -1.66
CA LEU A 194 2.71 -11.03 -1.04
C LEU A 194 2.54 -12.16 -2.08
N GLU A 195 1.86 -11.89 -3.19
CA GLU A 195 1.74 -12.86 -4.28
C GLU A 195 3.09 -13.18 -4.93
N GLN A 196 3.94 -12.17 -5.09
CA GLN A 196 5.28 -12.34 -5.61
C GLN A 196 6.14 -13.19 -4.65
N GLU A 197 6.15 -12.84 -3.37
CA GLU A 197 6.84 -13.61 -2.33
C GLU A 197 6.38 -15.07 -2.33
N ARG A 198 5.07 -15.33 -2.40
CA ARG A 198 4.51 -16.69 -2.47
C ARG A 198 4.98 -17.44 -3.71
N ARG A 199 5.08 -16.79 -4.87
CA ARG A 199 5.57 -17.44 -6.10
C ARG A 199 7.05 -17.78 -5.99
N GLU A 200 7.85 -16.88 -5.45
CA GLU A 200 9.29 -17.09 -5.22
C GLU A 200 9.52 -18.25 -4.25
N LEU A 201 8.76 -18.30 -3.14
CA LEU A 201 8.75 -19.40 -2.19
C LEU A 201 8.47 -20.73 -2.87
N THR A 202 7.41 -20.80 -3.68
CA THR A 202 7.00 -22.04 -4.36
C THR A 202 8.06 -22.50 -5.38
N ALA A 203 8.67 -21.57 -6.09
CA ALA A 203 9.71 -21.86 -7.07
C ALA A 203 11.00 -22.37 -6.39
N ALA A 204 11.46 -21.68 -5.34
CA ALA A 204 12.66 -22.09 -4.58
C ALA A 204 12.48 -23.49 -3.97
N PHE A 205 11.34 -23.73 -3.32
CA PHE A 205 11.02 -25.03 -2.73
C PHE A 205 10.98 -26.16 -3.77
N SER A 206 10.34 -25.91 -4.92
CA SER A 206 10.29 -26.90 -6.00
C SER A 206 11.68 -27.24 -6.55
N HIS A 207 12.59 -26.26 -6.62
CA HIS A 207 13.96 -26.45 -7.03
C HIS A 207 14.74 -27.30 -6.01
N ASP A 208 14.63 -26.96 -4.72
CA ASP A 208 15.38 -27.59 -3.63
C ASP A 208 14.92 -29.03 -3.34
N LEU A 209 13.65 -29.37 -3.63
CA LEU A 209 13.17 -30.76 -3.60
C LEU A 209 13.62 -31.57 -4.83
N ARG A 210 13.68 -30.94 -6.00
CA ARG A 210 14.00 -31.65 -7.24
C ARG A 210 15.43 -32.22 -7.25
N THR A 211 16.37 -31.46 -6.70
CA THR A 211 17.80 -31.83 -6.70
C THR A 211 18.07 -33.14 -5.94
N PRO A 212 17.71 -33.31 -4.64
CA PRO A 212 17.91 -34.55 -3.90
C PRO A 212 17.09 -35.71 -4.50
N LEU A 213 15.87 -35.44 -4.99
CA LEU A 213 15.05 -36.47 -5.62
C LEU A 213 15.69 -37.00 -6.92
N ALA A 214 16.26 -36.12 -7.75
CA ALA A 214 17.00 -36.54 -8.94
C ALA A 214 18.26 -37.37 -8.58
N SER A 215 18.96 -36.97 -7.50
CA SER A 215 20.13 -37.74 -7.00
C SER A 215 19.73 -39.13 -6.51
N VAL A 216 18.67 -39.24 -5.71
CA VAL A 216 18.13 -40.55 -5.25
C VAL A 216 17.73 -41.38 -6.44
N ARG A 217 17.02 -40.83 -7.39
CA ARG A 217 16.59 -41.55 -8.61
C ARG A 217 17.77 -42.07 -9.40
N ALA A 218 18.79 -41.24 -9.67
CA ALA A 218 19.98 -41.65 -10.43
C ALA A 218 20.76 -42.79 -9.70
N MET A 219 20.84 -42.72 -8.37
CA MET A 219 21.47 -43.75 -7.57
C MET A 219 20.69 -45.08 -7.60
N VAL A 220 19.35 -45.02 -7.56
CA VAL A 220 18.50 -46.21 -7.67
C VAL A 220 18.60 -46.82 -9.07
N GLU A 221 18.54 -46.03 -10.13
CA GLU A 221 18.72 -46.48 -11.52
C GLU A 221 20.09 -47.14 -11.70
N ALA A 222 21.17 -46.56 -11.15
CA ALA A 222 22.51 -47.16 -11.23
C ALA A 222 22.66 -48.49 -10.49
N LEU A 223 21.90 -48.70 -9.41
CA LEU A 223 21.85 -49.98 -8.68
C LEU A 223 20.98 -51.02 -9.43
N ASP A 224 19.87 -50.59 -10.02
CA ASP A 224 18.95 -51.49 -10.75
C ASP A 224 19.54 -51.96 -12.08
N ASP A 225 20.26 -51.09 -12.78
CA ASP A 225 20.97 -51.38 -14.03
C ASP A 225 22.30 -52.12 -13.80
N GLU A 226 22.62 -52.56 -12.57
CA GLU A 226 23.86 -53.22 -12.19
C GLU A 226 25.15 -52.48 -12.60
N VAL A 227 25.07 -51.13 -12.76
CA VAL A 227 26.26 -50.30 -13.06
C VAL A 227 27.21 -50.24 -11.86
N VAL A 228 26.66 -50.39 -10.64
CA VAL A 228 27.41 -50.46 -9.37
C VAL A 228 27.19 -51.84 -8.75
N VAL A 229 28.19 -52.68 -8.86
CA VAL A 229 28.15 -54.10 -8.38
C VAL A 229 29.07 -54.37 -7.18
N ASP A 230 30.05 -53.49 -6.91
CA ASP A 230 30.91 -53.64 -5.74
C ASP A 230 30.09 -53.50 -4.44
N PRO A 231 30.12 -54.50 -3.54
CA PRO A 231 29.34 -54.50 -2.31
C PRO A 231 29.63 -53.27 -1.40
N THR A 232 30.81 -52.70 -1.47
CA THR A 232 31.21 -51.53 -0.69
C THR A 232 30.57 -50.27 -1.27
N GLU A 233 30.60 -50.13 -2.59
CA GLU A 233 29.96 -49.03 -3.32
C GLU A 233 28.44 -49.10 -3.20
N VAL A 234 27.83 -50.29 -3.33
CA VAL A 234 26.39 -50.49 -3.13
C VAL A 234 25.95 -50.02 -1.75
N ARG A 235 26.70 -50.40 -0.69
CA ARG A 235 26.42 -49.93 0.67
C ARG A 235 26.52 -48.39 0.79
N ARG A 236 27.49 -47.79 0.12
CA ARG A 236 27.67 -46.33 0.09
C ARG A 236 26.49 -45.66 -0.59
N TYR A 237 25.97 -46.20 -1.68
CA TYR A 237 24.78 -45.69 -2.38
C TYR A 237 23.55 -45.76 -1.48
N TYR A 238 23.27 -46.89 -0.83
CA TYR A 238 22.15 -47.01 0.12
C TYR A 238 22.26 -46.02 1.29
N ALA A 239 23.45 -45.82 1.83
CA ALA A 239 23.67 -44.86 2.90
C ALA A 239 23.42 -43.42 2.42
N THR A 240 23.76 -43.09 1.18
CA THR A 240 23.54 -41.78 0.58
C THR A 240 22.06 -41.58 0.26
N ILE A 241 21.37 -42.55 -0.33
CA ILE A 241 19.93 -42.53 -0.58
C ILE A 241 19.17 -42.26 0.73
N ARG A 242 19.52 -43.00 1.81
CA ARG A 242 18.90 -42.80 3.12
C ARG A 242 19.07 -41.36 3.64
N ARG A 243 20.28 -40.81 3.54
CA ARG A 243 20.56 -39.40 3.94
C ARG A 243 19.75 -38.40 3.16
N GLU A 244 19.61 -38.61 1.84
CA GLU A 244 18.82 -37.71 0.99
C GLU A 244 17.32 -37.80 1.30
N ILE A 245 16.79 -38.98 1.62
CA ILE A 245 15.40 -39.15 2.06
C ILE A 245 15.18 -38.49 3.42
N GLU A 246 16.09 -38.63 4.39
CA GLU A 246 16.01 -37.94 5.69
C GLU A 246 16.08 -36.44 5.54
N ARG A 247 16.86 -35.92 4.58
CA ARG A 247 16.91 -34.49 4.22
C ARG A 247 15.60 -34.00 3.63
N LEU A 248 15.00 -34.77 2.70
CA LEU A 248 13.69 -34.44 2.09
C LEU A 248 12.59 -34.39 3.15
N ASN A 249 12.54 -35.35 4.07
CA ASN A 249 11.58 -35.37 5.16
C ASN A 249 11.72 -34.11 6.04
N ARG A 250 12.95 -33.76 6.44
CA ARG A 250 13.19 -32.50 7.19
C ARG A 250 12.70 -31.26 6.45
N MET A 251 12.92 -31.15 5.13
CA MET A 251 12.45 -30.02 4.35
C MET A 251 10.91 -29.95 4.30
N ILE A 252 10.23 -31.09 4.21
CA ILE A 252 8.76 -31.15 4.24
C ILE A 252 8.24 -30.71 5.61
N ASP A 253 8.85 -31.19 6.70
CA ASP A 253 8.48 -30.81 8.06
C ASP A 253 8.73 -29.32 8.33
N ASP A 254 9.83 -28.76 7.81
CA ASP A 254 10.15 -27.34 7.87
C ASP A 254 9.12 -26.49 7.13
N LEU A 255 8.69 -26.92 5.94
CA LEU A 255 7.65 -26.23 5.17
C LEU A 255 6.30 -26.26 5.90
N PHE A 256 5.93 -27.41 6.43
CA PHE A 256 4.65 -27.56 7.14
C PHE A 256 4.61 -26.66 8.39
N GLU A 257 5.69 -26.62 9.16
CA GLU A 257 5.79 -25.73 10.32
C GLU A 257 5.75 -24.26 9.95
N LEU A 258 6.48 -23.88 8.90
CA LEU A 258 6.45 -22.51 8.38
C LEU A 258 5.03 -22.11 7.94
N ALA A 259 4.31 -23.01 7.27
CA ALA A 259 2.93 -22.77 6.87
C ALA A 259 1.99 -22.55 8.07
N GLN A 260 2.21 -23.29 9.18
CA GLN A 260 1.45 -23.10 10.42
C GLN A 260 1.78 -21.75 11.09
N ILE A 261 3.07 -21.36 11.11
CA ILE A 261 3.52 -20.07 11.65
C ILE A 261 2.85 -18.93 10.85
N ASP A 262 2.87 -18.99 9.53
CA ASP A 262 2.31 -17.96 8.66
C ASP A 262 0.80 -17.79 8.78
N ALA A 263 0.11 -18.90 8.93
CA ALA A 263 -1.34 -18.89 9.13
C ALA A 263 -1.73 -18.39 10.54
N GLY A 264 -0.77 -18.12 11.44
CA GLY A 264 -1.05 -17.88 12.86
C GLY A 264 -1.74 -19.10 13.53
N ALA A 265 -1.61 -20.26 12.91
CA ALA A 265 -2.28 -21.49 13.32
C ALA A 265 -1.39 -22.41 14.19
N LEU A 266 -0.20 -21.93 14.55
CA LEU A 266 0.71 -22.68 15.39
C LEU A 266 0.09 -22.85 16.78
N ARG A 267 -0.45 -24.04 17.05
CA ARG A 267 -0.96 -24.39 18.38
C ARG A 267 0.20 -24.88 19.24
N LEU A 268 0.43 -24.22 20.36
CA LEU A 268 1.48 -24.57 21.31
C LEU A 268 0.90 -25.43 22.44
N GLU A 269 1.49 -26.58 22.68
CA GLU A 269 1.23 -27.46 23.82
C GLU A 269 2.15 -27.08 24.97
N ARG A 270 1.83 -25.97 25.65
CA ARG A 270 2.69 -25.41 26.68
C ARG A 270 2.65 -26.27 27.96
N GLN A 271 3.84 -26.63 28.46
CA GLN A 271 4.05 -27.34 29.71
C GLN A 271 5.18 -26.67 30.50
N PRO A 272 5.29 -26.86 31.82
CA PRO A 272 6.47 -26.46 32.57
C PRO A 272 7.69 -27.23 32.06
N VAL A 273 8.69 -26.52 31.55
CA VAL A 273 9.90 -27.12 30.96
C VAL A 273 11.13 -26.32 31.40
N ALA A 274 12.16 -27.02 31.77
CA ALA A 274 13.47 -26.45 32.05
C ALA A 274 14.27 -26.29 30.74
N LEU A 275 14.53 -25.06 30.31
CA LEU A 275 15.25 -24.76 29.06
C LEU A 275 16.65 -25.39 29.04
N GLN A 276 17.31 -25.48 30.19
CA GLN A 276 18.63 -26.14 30.35
C GLN A 276 18.59 -27.66 30.02
N GLU A 277 17.48 -28.37 30.31
CA GLU A 277 17.34 -29.78 29.97
C GLU A 277 17.22 -29.95 28.45
N ILE A 278 16.41 -29.12 27.81
CA ILE A 278 16.31 -29.10 26.33
C ILE A 278 17.67 -28.80 25.70
N ALA A 279 18.42 -27.82 26.23
CA ALA A 279 19.75 -27.49 25.71
C ALA A 279 20.73 -28.68 25.85
N ALA A 280 20.66 -29.38 26.99
CA ALA A 280 21.51 -30.55 27.23
C ALA A 280 21.17 -31.69 26.27
N GLU A 281 19.91 -32.03 26.09
CA GLU A 281 19.45 -33.07 25.17
C GLU A 281 19.87 -32.77 23.71
N VAL A 282 19.73 -31.53 23.25
CA VAL A 282 20.14 -31.10 21.91
C VAL A 282 21.66 -31.16 21.75
N VAL A 283 22.42 -30.70 22.74
CA VAL A 283 23.89 -30.77 22.69
C VAL A 283 24.36 -32.20 22.66
N ASP A 284 23.81 -33.11 23.48
CA ASP A 284 24.15 -34.53 23.49
C ASP A 284 23.81 -35.21 22.14
N ALA A 285 22.63 -34.93 21.58
CA ALA A 285 22.23 -35.47 20.27
C ALA A 285 23.15 -35.01 19.13
N MET A 286 23.70 -33.80 19.22
CA MET A 286 24.57 -33.18 18.22
C MET A 286 26.07 -33.54 18.38
N GLN A 287 26.49 -34.08 19.51
CA GLN A 287 27.91 -34.44 19.81
C GLN A 287 28.57 -35.29 18.73
N ALA A 288 27.85 -36.33 18.25
CA ALA A 288 28.36 -37.20 17.22
C ALA A 288 28.62 -36.47 15.90
N GLN A 289 27.73 -35.60 15.51
CA GLN A 289 27.87 -34.80 14.29
C GLN A 289 29.00 -33.77 14.42
N ALA A 290 29.09 -33.06 15.56
CA ALA A 290 30.17 -32.11 15.83
C ALA A 290 31.55 -32.81 15.76
N ARG A 291 31.70 -33.97 16.39
CA ARG A 291 32.94 -34.78 16.34
C ARG A 291 33.33 -35.21 14.92
N LEU A 292 32.35 -35.63 14.11
CA LEU A 292 32.61 -36.01 12.71
C LEU A 292 33.10 -34.83 11.87
N ARG A 293 32.72 -33.59 12.26
CA ARG A 293 33.19 -32.34 11.63
C ARG A 293 34.45 -31.78 12.27
N GLY A 294 34.93 -32.39 13.37
CA GLY A 294 36.09 -31.90 14.10
C GLY A 294 35.83 -30.60 14.89
N VAL A 295 34.58 -30.35 15.28
CA VAL A 295 34.15 -29.18 16.04
C VAL A 295 33.93 -29.56 17.50
N SER A 296 34.43 -28.72 18.43
CA SER A 296 34.18 -28.87 19.86
C SER A 296 32.85 -28.25 20.23
N LEU A 297 31.89 -29.03 20.73
CA LEU A 297 30.58 -28.57 21.17
C LEU A 297 30.45 -28.71 22.67
N CYS A 298 30.14 -27.62 23.41
CA CYS A 298 29.95 -27.65 24.86
C CYS A 298 28.69 -26.90 25.29
N LEU A 299 28.19 -27.30 26.48
CA LEU A 299 27.12 -26.59 27.17
C LEU A 299 27.67 -26.00 28.46
N GLU A 300 27.48 -24.69 28.64
CA GLU A 300 27.77 -23.99 29.88
C GLU A 300 26.48 -23.56 30.57
N MET A 301 26.28 -23.99 31.80
CA MET A 301 25.11 -23.66 32.60
C MET A 301 25.50 -22.64 33.67
N ASN A 302 24.87 -21.47 33.64
CA ASN A 302 25.13 -20.41 34.60
C ASN A 302 23.87 -20.19 35.48
N GLY A 303 23.88 -20.79 36.68
CA GLY A 303 22.78 -20.78 37.65
C GLY A 303 21.73 -21.87 37.37
N GLU A 304 20.57 -21.75 38.04
CA GLU A 304 19.40 -22.61 37.86
C GLU A 304 18.25 -21.74 37.32
N PRO A 305 18.10 -21.62 36.00
CA PRO A 305 16.99 -20.89 35.40
C PRO A 305 15.66 -21.54 35.79
N PRO A 306 14.60 -20.74 36.02
CA PRO A 306 13.29 -21.26 36.36
C PRO A 306 12.66 -22.04 35.20
N GLU A 307 11.77 -22.98 35.51
CA GLU A 307 10.91 -23.61 34.51
C GLU A 307 10.04 -22.56 33.78
N LEU A 308 9.90 -22.73 32.50
CA LEU A 308 9.12 -21.87 31.62
C LEU A 308 7.89 -22.63 31.07
N SER A 309 6.78 -21.92 30.86
CA SER A 309 5.60 -22.50 30.19
C SER A 309 5.82 -22.53 28.68
N LEU A 310 6.40 -23.63 28.16
CA LEU A 310 6.85 -23.78 26.78
C LEU A 310 6.26 -25.05 26.15
N ASP A 311 6.21 -25.06 24.82
CA ASP A 311 6.11 -26.29 24.05
C ASP A 311 7.54 -26.83 23.84
N GLY A 312 7.90 -27.84 24.64
CA GLY A 312 9.26 -28.39 24.71
C GLY A 312 9.75 -28.87 23.35
N SER A 313 8.91 -29.57 22.58
CA SER A 313 9.27 -30.13 21.27
C SER A 313 9.59 -29.04 20.23
N ARG A 314 8.85 -27.95 20.26
CA ARG A 314 9.08 -26.80 19.38
C ARG A 314 10.35 -26.05 19.76
N ILE A 315 10.58 -25.82 21.06
CA ILE A 315 11.81 -25.16 21.52
C ILE A 315 13.03 -26.03 21.25
N GLU A 316 12.96 -27.36 21.50
CA GLU A 316 14.01 -28.30 21.13
C GLU A 316 14.40 -28.16 19.65
N ARG A 317 13.41 -28.14 18.76
CA ARG A 317 13.63 -27.95 17.31
C ARG A 317 14.29 -26.61 17.00
N ALA A 318 13.87 -25.53 17.67
CA ALA A 318 14.49 -24.21 17.50
C ALA A 318 15.96 -24.22 17.94
N VAL A 319 16.27 -24.79 19.10
CA VAL A 319 17.64 -24.92 19.62
C VAL A 319 18.47 -25.80 18.71
N ALA A 320 17.94 -26.96 18.26
CA ALA A 320 18.62 -27.85 17.34
C ALA A 320 18.97 -27.18 16.00
N ASN A 321 18.08 -26.31 15.49
CA ASN A 321 18.36 -25.54 14.29
C ASN A 321 19.53 -24.55 14.50
N LEU A 322 19.61 -23.88 15.65
CA LEU A 322 20.72 -22.97 15.96
C LEU A 322 22.04 -23.72 16.15
N VAL A 323 22.04 -24.80 16.93
CA VAL A 323 23.26 -25.62 17.19
C VAL A 323 23.77 -26.23 15.89
N ARG A 324 22.86 -26.78 15.06
CA ARG A 324 23.23 -27.32 13.75
C ARG A 324 23.86 -26.25 12.86
N ASN A 325 23.27 -25.08 12.78
CA ASN A 325 23.80 -23.98 12.00
C ASN A 325 25.20 -23.58 12.48
N ALA A 326 25.43 -23.47 13.80
CA ALA A 326 26.72 -23.18 14.37
C ALA A 326 27.77 -24.27 14.00
N VAL A 327 27.44 -25.54 14.18
CA VAL A 327 28.34 -26.67 13.83
C VAL A 327 28.64 -26.73 12.33
N GLU A 328 27.68 -26.37 11.47
CA GLU A 328 27.86 -26.34 10.01
C GLU A 328 28.76 -25.22 9.51
N HIS A 329 28.75 -24.06 10.18
CA HIS A 329 29.50 -22.90 9.79
C HIS A 329 30.82 -22.71 10.57
N THR A 330 31.10 -23.61 11.52
CA THR A 330 32.35 -23.62 12.27
C THR A 330 33.41 -24.50 11.53
N PRO A 331 34.65 -24.00 11.36
CA PRO A 331 35.71 -24.78 10.72
C PRO A 331 36.17 -25.94 11.61
N GLN A 332 36.94 -26.87 11.03
CA GLN A 332 37.60 -27.92 11.82
C GLN A 332 38.48 -27.33 12.92
N GLN A 333 38.44 -27.92 14.11
CA GLN A 333 39.08 -27.45 15.35
C GLN A 333 38.46 -26.19 15.96
N GLY A 334 37.35 -25.72 15.41
CA GLY A 334 36.60 -24.62 15.98
C GLY A 334 35.71 -25.04 17.16
N HIS A 335 35.06 -24.07 17.75
CA HIS A 335 34.34 -24.22 19.01
C HIS A 335 32.92 -23.68 18.89
N VAL A 336 31.96 -24.43 19.42
CA VAL A 336 30.55 -24.01 19.58
C VAL A 336 30.16 -24.15 21.04
N GLU A 337 29.71 -23.07 21.64
CA GLU A 337 29.28 -23.00 23.02
C GLU A 337 27.80 -22.67 23.10
N VAL A 338 27.05 -23.46 23.87
CA VAL A 338 25.65 -23.21 24.20
C VAL A 338 25.58 -22.74 25.65
N THR A 339 24.99 -21.58 25.94
CA THR A 339 24.83 -21.06 27.29
C THR A 339 23.37 -20.81 27.61
N VAL A 340 22.96 -21.12 28.88
CA VAL A 340 21.62 -20.80 29.38
C VAL A 340 21.74 -19.98 30.65
N ARG A 341 21.08 -18.81 30.69
CA ARG A 341 21.13 -17.86 31.83
C ARG A 341 19.76 -17.27 32.12
N ALA A 342 19.45 -17.04 33.39
CA ALA A 342 18.29 -16.22 33.79
C ALA A 342 18.74 -14.80 34.09
N GLU A 343 18.10 -13.80 33.48
CA GLU A 343 18.46 -12.38 33.64
C GLU A 343 17.23 -11.49 33.41
N ASP A 344 16.95 -10.59 34.34
CA ASP A 344 15.95 -9.53 34.21
C ASP A 344 14.53 -9.99 33.80
N GLY A 345 14.06 -11.12 34.31
CA GLY A 345 12.73 -11.67 33.99
C GLY A 345 12.68 -12.44 32.65
N TRP A 346 13.87 -12.74 32.09
CA TRP A 346 14.03 -13.56 30.87
C TRP A 346 14.94 -14.74 31.14
N VAL A 347 14.71 -15.84 30.46
CA VAL A 347 15.69 -16.90 30.29
C VAL A 347 16.29 -16.79 28.91
N ARG A 348 17.60 -16.62 28.83
CA ARG A 348 18.34 -16.48 27.56
C ARG A 348 19.13 -17.73 27.29
N LEU A 349 18.95 -18.27 26.07
CA LEU A 349 19.79 -19.31 25.50
C LEU A 349 20.64 -18.65 24.40
N SER A 350 21.95 -18.76 24.50
CA SER A 350 22.87 -18.27 23.46
C SER A 350 23.67 -19.41 22.86
N VAL A 351 23.78 -19.41 21.53
CA VAL A 351 24.65 -20.32 20.76
C VAL A 351 25.74 -19.44 20.15
N VAL A 352 26.98 -19.67 20.58
CA VAL A 352 28.17 -18.92 20.15
C VAL A 352 29.07 -19.85 19.35
N ASP A 353 29.49 -19.39 18.19
CA ASP A 353 30.45 -20.09 17.35
C ASP A 353 31.64 -19.19 16.98
N ASP A 354 32.80 -19.76 16.74
CA ASP A 354 34.00 -19.12 16.21
C ASP A 354 34.16 -19.34 14.69
N GLY A 355 33.05 -19.48 14.00
CA GLY A 355 32.94 -19.77 12.58
C GLY A 355 33.27 -18.60 11.65
N GLU A 356 32.89 -18.76 10.39
CA GLU A 356 33.17 -17.77 9.34
C GLU A 356 32.48 -16.41 9.54
N GLY A 357 31.49 -16.35 10.43
CA GLY A 357 30.70 -15.14 10.68
C GLY A 357 29.79 -14.73 9.50
N ILE A 358 29.01 -13.68 9.71
CA ILE A 358 28.00 -13.17 8.75
C ILE A 358 28.37 -11.75 8.36
N GLU A 359 28.28 -11.44 7.08
CA GLU A 359 28.52 -10.06 6.59
C GLU A 359 27.42 -9.11 7.07
N ALA A 360 27.78 -7.88 7.38
CA ALA A 360 26.86 -6.90 7.99
C ALA A 360 25.62 -6.62 7.11
N HIS A 361 25.73 -6.74 5.78
CA HIS A 361 24.62 -6.55 4.86
C HIS A 361 23.65 -7.74 4.84
N ASP A 362 24.08 -8.93 5.24
CA ASP A 362 23.27 -10.13 5.33
C ASP A 362 22.45 -10.22 6.62
N LEU A 363 22.96 -9.66 7.72
CA LEU A 363 22.33 -9.73 9.05
C LEU A 363 20.83 -9.37 9.09
N PRO A 364 20.36 -8.31 8.41
CA PRO A 364 18.92 -8.02 8.37
C PRO A 364 18.10 -9.06 7.60
N HIS A 365 18.75 -9.91 6.82
CA HIS A 365 18.11 -10.81 5.86
C HIS A 365 18.14 -12.29 6.27
N ILE A 366 19.01 -12.70 7.21
CA ILE A 366 19.15 -14.11 7.63
C ILE A 366 17.87 -14.73 8.19
N TRP A 367 16.94 -13.91 8.69
CA TRP A 367 15.63 -14.35 9.18
C TRP A 367 14.59 -14.50 8.08
N LYS A 368 14.91 -14.07 6.84
CA LYS A 368 14.03 -14.26 5.70
C LYS A 368 14.09 -15.71 5.23
N ARG A 369 12.96 -16.22 4.81
CA ARG A 369 12.81 -17.58 4.28
C ARG A 369 13.69 -17.77 3.05
N PHE A 370 14.31 -18.95 2.92
CA PHE A 370 15.18 -19.32 1.80
C PHE A 370 16.37 -18.38 1.60
N TYR A 371 16.62 -17.50 2.57
CA TYR A 371 17.78 -16.65 2.49
C TYR A 371 19.05 -17.48 2.78
N ARG A 372 20.03 -17.35 1.90
CA ARG A 372 21.36 -17.92 2.02
C ARG A 372 22.35 -16.88 1.52
N ALA A 373 23.38 -16.61 2.30
CA ALA A 373 24.47 -15.72 1.90
C ALA A 373 25.15 -16.25 0.63
N GLU A 374 25.62 -15.37 -0.24
CA GLU A 374 26.16 -15.74 -1.57
C GLU A 374 27.32 -16.76 -1.45
N LYS A 375 28.16 -16.66 -0.42
CA LYS A 375 29.25 -17.60 -0.17
C LYS A 375 28.77 -19.01 0.14
N SER A 376 27.63 -19.18 0.77
CA SER A 376 27.05 -20.51 1.06
C SER A 376 26.36 -21.15 -0.14
N ARG A 377 26.03 -20.37 -1.19
CA ARG A 377 25.50 -20.88 -2.45
C ARG A 377 26.56 -21.56 -3.32
N ASN A 378 27.82 -21.16 -3.18
CA ASN A 378 28.94 -21.63 -4.01
C ASN A 378 29.64 -22.90 -3.45
N ARG A 379 29.18 -23.45 -2.31
CA ARG A 379 29.67 -24.76 -1.82
C ARG A 379 29.12 -25.88 -2.69
N GLU A 380 29.94 -26.91 -2.95
CA GLU A 380 29.60 -28.05 -3.83
C GLU A 380 28.22 -28.63 -3.52
N PRO A 381 27.46 -29.07 -4.56
CA PRO A 381 26.19 -29.78 -4.37
C PRO A 381 26.44 -31.07 -3.58
N GLY A 382 25.96 -31.13 -2.35
CA GLY A 382 26.12 -32.27 -1.45
C GLY A 382 26.58 -31.91 -0.02
N ASN A 383 27.15 -30.73 0.19
CA ASN A 383 27.65 -30.32 1.51
C ASN A 383 26.85 -29.17 2.17
N ALA A 384 25.79 -28.71 1.52
CA ALA A 384 24.95 -27.62 2.03
C ALA A 384 23.60 -28.18 2.52
N ASP A 385 23.52 -28.47 3.81
CA ASP A 385 22.42 -29.23 4.41
C ASP A 385 21.15 -28.45 4.74
N GLY A 386 20.99 -27.19 4.31
CA GLY A 386 19.85 -26.35 4.70
C GLY A 386 19.13 -25.63 3.54
N ALA A 387 17.78 -25.70 3.50
CA ALA A 387 16.91 -24.95 2.59
C ALA A 387 16.78 -23.45 2.92
N GLY A 388 17.54 -22.92 3.91
CA GLY A 388 17.41 -21.54 4.36
C GLY A 388 16.10 -21.26 5.14
N LEU A 389 15.48 -22.30 5.69
CA LEU A 389 14.24 -22.20 6.48
C LEU A 389 14.49 -22.20 7.99
N GLY A 390 15.59 -22.80 8.46
CA GLY A 390 15.84 -23.07 9.86
C GLY A 390 15.77 -21.81 10.74
N LEU A 391 16.43 -20.72 10.35
CA LEU A 391 16.40 -19.48 11.13
C LEU A 391 15.02 -18.78 11.13
N ALA A 392 14.28 -18.84 10.01
CA ALA A 392 12.90 -18.33 9.96
C ALA A 392 11.97 -19.12 10.90
N ILE A 393 12.14 -20.44 10.97
CA ILE A 393 11.42 -21.32 11.90
C ILE A 393 11.79 -20.99 13.35
N VAL A 394 13.08 -20.83 13.67
CA VAL A 394 13.52 -20.42 15.01
C VAL A 394 12.81 -19.14 15.45
N ARG A 395 12.82 -18.14 14.58
CA ARG A 395 12.16 -16.87 14.86
C ARG A 395 10.66 -17.04 15.10
N GLY A 396 9.96 -17.76 14.21
CA GLY A 396 8.53 -18.00 14.34
C GLY A 396 8.13 -18.75 15.60
N ILE A 397 8.89 -19.80 15.97
CA ILE A 397 8.67 -20.56 17.21
C ILE A 397 8.87 -19.67 18.43
N VAL A 398 9.97 -18.92 18.49
CA VAL A 398 10.29 -18.06 19.65
C VAL A 398 9.27 -16.93 19.79
N GLU A 399 8.89 -16.26 18.70
CA GLU A 399 7.86 -15.22 18.68
C GLU A 399 6.48 -15.79 19.12
N ALA A 400 6.12 -17.00 18.72
CA ALA A 400 4.89 -17.66 19.15
C ALA A 400 4.88 -17.95 20.67
N HIS A 401 6.06 -18.11 21.29
CA HIS A 401 6.21 -18.25 22.73
C HIS A 401 6.25 -16.90 23.47
N GLY A 402 6.17 -15.76 22.75
CA GLY A 402 6.26 -14.42 23.34
C GLY A 402 7.70 -13.99 23.59
N GLY A 403 8.67 -14.71 23.02
CA GLY A 403 10.09 -14.44 23.11
C GLY A 403 10.62 -13.55 21.98
N ALA A 404 11.93 -13.34 21.99
CA ALA A 404 12.65 -12.61 20.97
C ALA A 404 13.95 -13.33 20.59
N VAL A 405 14.39 -13.14 19.33
CA VAL A 405 15.68 -13.65 18.84
C VAL A 405 16.57 -12.48 18.44
N ASP A 406 17.85 -12.59 18.74
CA ASP A 406 18.87 -11.63 18.35
C ASP A 406 20.08 -12.33 17.74
N VAL A 407 20.87 -11.61 16.93
CA VAL A 407 22.09 -12.11 16.31
C VAL A 407 23.18 -11.04 16.38
N ARG A 408 24.37 -11.46 16.76
CA ARG A 408 25.59 -10.65 16.67
C ARG A 408 26.65 -11.46 15.93
N SER A 409 27.20 -10.90 14.88
CA SER A 409 28.22 -11.58 14.09
C SER A 409 29.20 -10.58 13.50
N THR A 410 30.42 -11.02 13.34
CA THR A 410 31.47 -10.30 12.63
C THR A 410 32.17 -11.27 11.70
N LEU A 411 32.30 -10.92 10.43
CA LEU A 411 32.94 -11.78 9.44
C LEU A 411 34.35 -12.19 9.90
N GLY A 412 34.64 -13.51 9.90
CA GLY A 412 35.91 -14.09 10.36
C GLY A 412 36.05 -14.22 11.87
N HIS A 413 35.05 -13.85 12.68
CA HIS A 413 35.10 -13.91 14.14
C HIS A 413 33.94 -14.71 14.77
N GLY A 414 33.10 -15.32 13.94
CA GLY A 414 31.99 -16.16 14.39
C GLY A 414 30.67 -15.41 14.58
N THR A 415 29.71 -16.15 15.15
CA THR A 415 28.33 -15.67 15.33
C THR A 415 27.82 -16.01 16.73
N THR A 416 26.98 -15.14 17.26
CA THR A 416 26.20 -15.38 18.48
C THR A 416 24.73 -15.23 18.18
N PHE A 417 23.97 -16.31 18.28
CA PHE A 417 22.51 -16.27 18.27
C PHE A 417 22.00 -16.31 19.70
N THR A 418 21.03 -15.44 20.03
CA THR A 418 20.44 -15.39 21.38
C THR A 418 18.92 -15.52 21.26
N VAL A 419 18.36 -16.50 21.97
CA VAL A 419 16.92 -16.70 22.17
C VAL A 419 16.58 -16.19 23.58
N SER A 420 15.63 -15.30 23.70
CA SER A 420 15.13 -14.75 24.97
C SER A 420 13.67 -15.16 25.16
N LEU A 421 13.36 -15.86 26.26
CA LEU A 421 12.03 -16.34 26.60
C LEU A 421 11.60 -15.71 27.95
N PRO A 422 10.36 -15.17 28.08
CA PRO A 422 9.91 -14.53 29.30
C PRO A 422 9.64 -15.53 30.41
N THR A 423 10.03 -15.18 31.66
CA THR A 423 9.75 -16.01 32.85
C THR A 423 8.32 -15.93 33.33
N SER A 424 7.60 -14.86 33.01
CA SER A 424 6.17 -14.68 33.30
C SER A 424 5.38 -14.67 32.00
N ARG A 425 4.17 -15.20 32.04
CA ARG A 425 3.24 -15.16 30.90
C ARG A 425 3.00 -13.69 30.51
N PRO A 426 3.14 -13.30 29.23
CA PRO A 426 2.75 -11.98 28.76
C PRO A 426 1.25 -11.73 28.89
#